data_79eda510bde20ec464d25b601c7bef46
#
_entry.id   79eda510bde20ec464d25b601c7bef46
#
_cell.length_a   1.000
_cell.length_b   1.000
_cell.length_c   1.000
_cell.angle_alpha   90.00
_cell.angle_beta   90.00
_cell.angle_gamma   90.00
#
_symmetry.space_group_name_H-M   'P 1'
#
loop_
_entity.id
_entity.type
_entity.pdbx_description
1 polymer ?
#
loop_
_entity_poly.entity_id
_entity_poly.type
_entity_poly.pdbx_seq_one_letter_code
_entity_poly.pdbx_strand_id
1 'polypeptide(L)'
;EENKEIKEVETNGEVALENNTNIKIADDVISVIAGVAVSEVPGVAQMSGGFAGGISEVLSGKKNLAKGIKVDSGEKETKIDVNIIVEYGARIPDVAFEIQNKVKKAVESMTGLKVVEVNVHIQGVSTENMESNNQSTEENQ
;
A
#
# COMPACT_ATOMS: atom_id res chain seq x y z
N GLU A 1 4.22 -17.74 -42.61
CA GLU A 1 2.95 -17.29 -41.98
C GLU A 1 3.07 -17.41 -40.50
N GLU A 2 3.47 -18.54 -40.04
CA GLU A 2 3.64 -18.73 -38.61
C GLU A 2 4.71 -17.79 -38.09
N ASN A 3 5.72 -17.59 -38.90
CA ASN A 3 6.76 -16.68 -38.50
C ASN A 3 6.27 -15.29 -38.33
N LYS A 4 5.32 -14.89 -39.15
CA LYS A 4 4.74 -13.59 -39.04
C LYS A 4 4.05 -13.40 -37.70
N GLU A 5 3.29 -14.40 -37.36
CA GLU A 5 2.57 -14.35 -36.09
C GLU A 5 3.50 -14.27 -34.92
N ILE A 6 4.55 -15.06 -35.00
CA ILE A 6 5.52 -15.05 -33.92
C ILE A 6 6.17 -13.68 -33.82
N LYS A 7 6.47 -13.10 -34.98
CA LYS A 7 7.05 -11.77 -34.97
C LYS A 7 6.13 -10.77 -34.31
N GLU A 8 4.86 -10.84 -34.66
CA GLU A 8 3.92 -9.91 -34.08
C GLU A 8 3.87 -10.05 -32.57
N VAL A 9 3.85 -11.30 -32.14
CA VAL A 9 3.82 -11.55 -30.71
C VAL A 9 5.04 -10.97 -30.03
N GLU A 10 6.18 -11.16 -30.63
CA GLU A 10 7.40 -10.64 -30.04
C GLU A 10 7.42 -9.13 -30.04
N THR A 11 6.98 -8.56 -31.13
CA THR A 11 7.00 -7.12 -31.26
C THR A 11 6.02 -6.46 -30.28
N ASN A 12 4.87 -7.08 -30.16
CA ASN A 12 3.81 -6.53 -29.33
C ASN A 12 3.44 -7.52 -28.26
N GLY A 13 4.31 -7.65 -27.26
CA GLY A 13 4.04 -8.56 -26.17
C GLY A 13 2.69 -8.29 -25.52
N GLU A 14 2.29 -7.04 -25.53
CA GLU A 14 1.00 -6.70 -24.95
C GLU A 14 -0.15 -7.37 -25.67
N VAL A 15 -0.07 -7.42 -26.98
CA VAL A 15 -1.11 -8.04 -27.76
C VAL A 15 -1.21 -9.52 -27.40
N ALA A 16 -0.06 -10.17 -27.26
CA ALA A 16 -0.04 -11.56 -26.89
C ALA A 16 -0.69 -11.81 -25.56
N LEU A 17 -0.39 -10.96 -24.59
CA LEU A 17 -0.98 -11.10 -23.27
C LEU A 17 -2.48 -10.92 -23.32
N GLU A 18 -2.93 -9.93 -24.06
CA GLU A 18 -4.35 -9.68 -24.14
C GLU A 18 -5.09 -10.85 -24.74
N ASN A 19 -4.50 -11.46 -25.73
CA ASN A 19 -5.17 -12.54 -26.44
C ASN A 19 -5.13 -13.87 -25.69
N ASN A 20 -4.04 -14.12 -25.02
CA ASN A 20 -3.81 -15.43 -24.45
C ASN A 20 -4.00 -15.52 -22.96
N THR A 21 -3.91 -14.41 -22.29
CA THR A 21 -3.87 -14.42 -20.84
C THR A 21 -4.90 -13.50 -20.27
N ASN A 22 -5.59 -14.02 -19.30
CA ASN A 22 -6.56 -13.22 -18.57
C ASN A 22 -6.07 -13.14 -17.15
N ILE A 23 -5.34 -12.09 -16.85
CA ILE A 23 -4.76 -11.93 -15.53
C ILE A 23 -5.71 -11.13 -14.67
N LYS A 24 -6.12 -11.74 -13.58
CA LYS A 24 -6.97 -11.05 -12.62
C LYS A 24 -6.23 -10.94 -11.31
N ILE A 25 -6.20 -9.75 -10.79
CA ILE A 25 -5.48 -9.47 -9.55
C ILE A 25 -6.50 -9.23 -8.47
N ALA A 26 -6.44 -10.06 -7.43
CA ALA A 26 -7.37 -9.94 -6.33
C ALA A 26 -7.14 -8.64 -5.59
N ASP A 27 -8.22 -8.10 -5.04
CA ASP A 27 -8.12 -6.88 -4.24
C ASP A 27 -7.14 -7.05 -3.08
N ASP A 28 -7.08 -8.26 -2.52
CA ASP A 28 -6.15 -8.51 -1.43
C ASP A 28 -4.71 -8.30 -1.85
N VAL A 29 -4.38 -8.67 -3.08
CA VAL A 29 -3.02 -8.48 -3.57
C VAL A 29 -2.72 -6.99 -3.64
N ILE A 30 -3.65 -6.23 -4.18
CA ILE A 30 -3.46 -4.79 -4.28
C ILE A 30 -3.35 -4.17 -2.89
N SER A 31 -4.15 -4.67 -1.94
CA SER A 31 -4.10 -4.17 -0.56
C SER A 31 -2.72 -4.38 0.06
N VAL A 32 -2.12 -5.54 -0.18
CA VAL A 32 -0.81 -5.81 0.39
C VAL A 32 0.24 -4.91 -0.24
N ILE A 33 0.17 -4.75 -1.55
CA ILE A 33 1.12 -3.87 -2.23
C ILE A 33 1.01 -2.45 -1.68
N ALA A 34 -0.21 -1.96 -1.56
CA ALA A 34 -0.43 -0.62 -1.02
C ALA A 34 0.06 -0.53 0.43
N GLY A 35 -0.21 -1.56 1.21
CA GLY A 35 0.19 -1.57 2.60
C GLY A 35 1.70 -1.50 2.78
N VAL A 36 2.43 -2.24 1.96
CA VAL A 36 3.88 -2.17 2.02
C VAL A 36 4.36 -0.77 1.69
N ALA A 37 3.79 -0.17 0.65
CA ALA A 37 4.17 1.18 0.26
C ALA A 37 3.90 2.17 1.40
N VAL A 38 2.74 2.05 2.05
CA VAL A 38 2.39 2.94 3.14
C VAL A 38 3.37 2.78 4.30
N SER A 39 3.74 1.55 4.60
CA SER A 39 4.61 1.29 5.74
C SER A 39 6.00 1.88 5.56
N GLU A 40 6.38 2.20 4.34
CA GLU A 40 7.69 2.77 4.08
C GLU A 40 7.70 4.29 4.18
N VAL A 41 6.56 4.91 4.37
CA VAL A 41 6.48 6.36 4.43
C VAL A 41 6.84 6.83 5.83
N PRO A 42 7.83 7.74 5.96
CA PRO A 42 8.15 8.29 7.27
C PRO A 42 6.97 9.04 7.85
N GLY A 43 6.76 8.88 9.13
CA GLY A 43 5.66 9.55 9.81
C GLY A 43 4.42 8.69 9.97
N VAL A 44 4.37 7.54 9.33
CA VAL A 44 3.28 6.61 9.52
C VAL A 44 3.62 5.71 10.69
N ALA A 45 2.78 5.78 11.73
CA ALA A 45 3.02 4.96 12.91
C ALA A 45 2.56 3.54 12.67
N GLN A 46 1.35 3.42 12.19
CA GLN A 46 0.80 2.12 11.84
C GLN A 46 -0.50 2.36 11.12
N MET A 47 -0.98 1.32 10.45
CA MET A 47 -2.26 1.45 9.80
C MET A 47 -3.37 1.14 10.78
N SER A 48 -4.48 1.85 10.60
CA SER A 48 -5.62 1.70 11.47
C SER A 48 -6.07 0.24 11.48
N GLY A 49 -6.33 -0.26 12.69
CA GLY A 49 -6.79 -1.63 12.83
C GLY A 49 -5.70 -2.64 12.99
N GLY A 50 -4.46 -2.25 12.83
CA GLY A 50 -3.36 -3.19 12.97
C GLY A 50 -2.92 -3.38 14.41
N PHE A 51 -3.23 -2.44 15.24
CA PHE A 51 -2.74 -2.44 16.60
C PHE A 51 -3.28 -3.63 17.39
N ALA A 52 -4.57 -3.84 17.29
CA ALA A 52 -5.20 -4.88 18.11
C ALA A 52 -4.76 -6.27 17.72
N GLY A 53 -4.22 -6.43 16.55
CA GLY A 53 -3.83 -7.73 16.06
C GLY A 53 -2.36 -8.02 16.16
N GLY A 54 -1.66 -7.39 17.09
CA GLY A 54 -0.23 -7.51 17.17
C GLY A 54 0.27 -8.95 17.16
N ILE A 55 -0.33 -9.78 17.98
CA ILE A 55 0.10 -11.17 18.05
C ILE A 55 -0.32 -11.91 16.79
N SER A 56 -1.51 -11.66 16.34
CA SER A 56 -1.97 -12.25 15.09
C SER A 56 -1.08 -11.85 13.94
N GLU A 57 -0.57 -10.65 13.99
CA GLU A 57 0.29 -10.15 12.94
C GLU A 57 1.54 -10.99 12.80
N VAL A 58 2.13 -11.31 13.92
CA VAL A 58 3.33 -12.12 13.89
C VAL A 58 3.04 -13.46 13.23
N LEU A 59 1.89 -14.02 13.55
CA LEU A 59 1.53 -15.32 13.01
C LEU A 59 1.06 -15.23 11.57
N SER A 60 0.27 -14.22 11.28
CA SER A 60 -0.30 -14.07 9.95
C SER A 60 0.66 -13.47 8.95
N GLY A 61 1.61 -12.73 9.44
CA GLY A 61 2.59 -12.12 8.57
C GLY A 61 2.02 -11.01 7.73
N LYS A 62 1.77 -11.31 6.50
CA LYS A 62 1.44 -10.29 5.51
C LYS A 62 0.10 -9.64 5.68
N LYS A 63 -0.80 -10.26 6.41
CA LYS A 63 -2.16 -9.72 6.49
C LYS A 63 -2.20 -8.37 7.15
N ASN A 64 -1.25 -8.10 8.00
CA ASN A 64 -1.26 -6.81 8.66
C ASN A 64 -1.03 -5.66 7.74
N LEU A 65 -0.25 -5.90 6.71
CA LEU A 65 0.04 -4.83 5.78
C LEU A 65 -1.20 -4.38 5.02
N ALA A 66 -2.18 -5.27 4.92
CA ALA A 66 -3.40 -4.94 4.21
C ALA A 66 -4.45 -4.30 5.09
N LYS A 67 -4.26 -4.35 6.41
CA LYS A 67 -5.24 -3.75 7.31
C LYS A 67 -5.26 -2.26 7.15
N GLY A 68 -6.47 -1.71 7.15
CA GLY A 68 -6.63 -0.29 6.94
C GLY A 68 -6.61 0.11 5.48
N ILE A 69 -6.46 -0.85 4.60
CA ILE A 69 -6.46 -0.60 3.17
C ILE A 69 -7.74 -1.14 2.56
N LYS A 70 -8.41 -0.31 1.81
CA LYS A 70 -9.62 -0.71 1.10
C LYS A 70 -9.39 -0.50 -0.38
N VAL A 71 -9.70 -1.51 -1.17
CA VAL A 71 -9.45 -1.46 -2.60
C VAL A 71 -10.74 -1.67 -3.35
N ASP A 72 -10.97 -0.84 -4.33
CA ASP A 72 -12.10 -0.98 -5.24
C ASP A 72 -11.54 -0.97 -6.65
N SER A 73 -11.36 -2.14 -7.22
CA SER A 73 -10.71 -2.25 -8.50
C SER A 73 -11.68 -2.66 -9.59
N GLY A 74 -11.47 -2.08 -10.77
CA GLY A 74 -12.14 -2.52 -11.98
C GLY A 74 -11.17 -3.29 -12.83
N GLU A 75 -11.48 -3.38 -14.10
CA GLU A 75 -10.61 -4.14 -15.00
C GLU A 75 -9.31 -3.44 -15.28
N LYS A 76 -9.33 -2.12 -15.32
CA LYS A 76 -8.14 -1.37 -15.70
C LYS A 76 -7.75 -0.31 -14.70
N GLU A 77 -8.58 -0.04 -13.72
CA GLU A 77 -8.28 1.02 -12.76
C GLU A 77 -8.67 0.58 -11.38
N THR A 78 -8.10 1.26 -10.40
CA THR A 78 -8.37 0.94 -9.02
C THR A 78 -8.38 2.21 -8.19
N LYS A 79 -9.21 2.18 -7.15
CA LYS A 79 -9.27 3.22 -6.14
C LYS A 79 -8.86 2.61 -4.82
N ILE A 80 -8.11 3.36 -4.06
CA ILE A 80 -7.55 2.83 -2.82
C ILE A 80 -7.81 3.80 -1.69
N ASP A 81 -8.36 3.30 -0.59
CA ASP A 81 -8.54 4.06 0.63
C ASP A 81 -7.55 3.56 1.66
N VAL A 82 -6.83 4.48 2.27
CA VAL A 82 -5.80 4.15 3.25
C VAL A 82 -6.16 4.81 4.57
N ASN A 83 -6.28 4.00 5.61
CA ASN A 83 -6.55 4.50 6.96
C ASN A 83 -5.31 4.29 7.80
N ILE A 84 -4.75 5.39 8.31
CA ILE A 84 -3.47 5.32 9.01
C ILE A 84 -3.51 6.09 10.31
N ILE A 85 -2.48 5.83 11.10
CA ILE A 85 -2.17 6.60 12.29
C ILE A 85 -0.81 7.20 12.05
N VAL A 86 -0.67 8.50 12.30
CA VAL A 86 0.60 9.18 12.11
C VAL A 86 1.31 9.36 13.43
N GLU A 87 2.60 9.56 13.37
CA GLU A 87 3.39 9.84 14.55
C GLU A 87 3.26 11.30 14.92
N TYR A 88 3.22 11.55 16.22
CA TYR A 88 3.19 12.92 16.68
C TYR A 88 4.43 13.67 16.19
N GLY A 89 4.20 14.85 15.68
CA GLY A 89 5.28 15.65 15.12
C GLY A 89 5.41 15.53 13.63
N ALA A 90 4.80 14.52 13.03
CA ALA A 90 4.83 14.37 11.58
C ALA A 90 3.93 15.41 10.94
N ARG A 91 4.32 15.84 9.77
CA ARG A 91 3.53 16.81 9.04
C ARG A 91 2.52 16.07 8.18
N ILE A 92 1.27 16.15 8.58
CA ILE A 92 0.22 15.32 7.97
C ILE A 92 0.10 15.50 6.45
N PRO A 93 0.06 16.74 5.93
CA PRO A 93 -0.06 16.87 4.48
C PRO A 93 1.08 16.22 3.72
N ASP A 94 2.28 16.29 4.25
CA ASP A 94 3.44 15.67 3.60
C ASP A 94 3.34 14.16 3.64
N VAL A 95 2.92 13.63 4.78
CA VAL A 95 2.76 12.18 4.91
C VAL A 95 1.72 11.68 3.93
N ALA A 96 0.58 12.38 3.85
CA ALA A 96 -0.48 11.97 2.94
C ALA A 96 -0.01 12.03 1.49
N PHE A 97 0.72 13.06 1.14
CA PHE A 97 1.21 13.21 -0.22
C PHE A 97 2.16 12.07 -0.58
N GLU A 98 3.07 11.74 0.33
CA GLU A 98 4.00 10.65 0.12
C GLU A 98 3.27 9.33 -0.04
N ILE A 99 2.25 9.12 0.78
CA ILE A 99 1.47 7.90 0.68
C ILE A 99 0.84 7.78 -0.69
N GLN A 100 0.23 8.86 -1.15
CA GLN A 100 -0.43 8.83 -2.45
C GLN A 100 0.55 8.49 -3.55
N ASN A 101 1.72 9.10 -3.52
CA ASN A 101 2.72 8.85 -4.55
C ASN A 101 3.26 7.43 -4.49
N LYS A 102 3.60 6.96 -3.31
CA LYS A 102 4.20 5.64 -3.18
C LYS A 102 3.20 4.54 -3.50
N VAL A 103 1.98 4.69 -3.04
CA VAL A 103 0.95 3.69 -3.30
C VAL A 103 0.68 3.63 -4.80
N LYS A 104 0.49 4.78 -5.41
CA LYS A 104 0.21 4.81 -6.83
C LYS A 104 1.33 4.15 -7.62
N LYS A 105 2.56 4.52 -7.31
CA LYS A 105 3.70 4.00 -8.03
C LYS A 105 3.84 2.50 -7.86
N ALA A 106 3.71 2.03 -6.63
CA ALA A 106 3.89 0.61 -6.35
C ALA A 106 2.81 -0.23 -7.02
N VAL A 107 1.56 0.21 -6.88
CA VAL A 107 0.46 -0.56 -7.45
C VAL A 107 0.53 -0.56 -8.97
N GLU A 108 0.75 0.60 -9.56
CA GLU A 108 0.78 0.68 -11.01
C GLU A 108 1.92 -0.14 -11.60
N SER A 109 3.08 -0.12 -10.95
CA SER A 109 4.22 -0.83 -11.52
C SER A 109 4.10 -2.34 -11.34
N MET A 110 3.43 -2.80 -10.30
CA MET A 110 3.32 -4.23 -10.07
C MET A 110 2.10 -4.85 -10.74
N THR A 111 1.03 -4.09 -10.88
CA THR A 111 -0.21 -4.67 -11.39
C THR A 111 -0.55 -4.23 -12.80
N GLY A 112 -0.02 -3.11 -13.23
CA GLY A 112 -0.41 -2.56 -14.51
C GLY A 112 -1.74 -1.82 -14.48
N LEU A 113 -2.41 -1.83 -13.36
CA LEU A 113 -3.66 -1.09 -13.21
C LEU A 113 -3.36 0.38 -13.03
N LYS A 114 -4.30 1.21 -13.42
CA LYS A 114 -4.18 2.63 -13.20
C LYS A 114 -4.83 3.00 -11.88
N VAL A 115 -4.06 3.63 -11.02
CA VAL A 115 -4.59 4.09 -9.74
C VAL A 115 -5.18 5.47 -9.96
N VAL A 116 -6.51 5.56 -9.94
CA VAL A 116 -7.18 6.81 -10.23
C VAL A 116 -7.43 7.63 -8.99
N GLU A 117 -7.33 7.00 -7.82
CA GLU A 117 -7.65 7.71 -6.59
C GLU A 117 -7.00 7.01 -5.41
N VAL A 118 -6.32 7.78 -4.58
CA VAL A 118 -5.80 7.29 -3.31
C VAL A 118 -6.27 8.25 -2.24
N ASN A 119 -7.14 7.79 -1.38
CA ASN A 119 -7.69 8.60 -0.31
C ASN A 119 -7.04 8.22 0.99
N VAL A 120 -6.47 9.19 1.66
CA VAL A 120 -5.76 8.96 2.91
C VAL A 120 -6.60 9.51 4.05
N HIS A 121 -6.90 8.64 5.00
CA HIS A 121 -7.70 8.99 6.17
C HIS A 121 -6.84 8.87 7.40
N ILE A 122 -6.64 9.98 8.10
CA ILE A 122 -5.83 10.02 9.31
C ILE A 122 -6.75 9.70 10.47
N GLN A 123 -6.56 8.53 11.06
CA GLN A 123 -7.45 8.04 12.10
C GLN A 123 -6.98 8.41 13.50
N GLY A 124 -5.72 8.74 13.65
CA GLY A 124 -5.22 9.07 14.96
C GLY A 124 -3.77 9.47 14.92
N VAL A 125 -3.26 9.83 16.08
CA VAL A 125 -1.88 10.26 16.25
C VAL A 125 -1.27 9.40 17.35
N SER A 126 -0.11 8.82 17.05
CA SER A 126 0.60 8.01 18.02
C SER A 126 1.56 8.88 18.81
N THR A 127 1.51 8.76 20.13
CA THR A 127 2.41 9.49 21.00
C THR A 127 3.40 8.58 21.68
N GLU A 128 3.60 7.40 21.15
CA GLU A 128 4.49 6.43 21.77
C GLU A 128 5.90 6.96 21.89
N ASN A 129 6.34 7.69 20.88
CA ASN A 129 7.68 8.27 20.94
C ASN A 129 7.84 9.21 22.10
N MET A 130 6.82 10.01 22.36
CA MET A 130 6.87 10.94 23.46
C MET A 130 6.91 10.24 24.80
N GLU A 131 6.12 9.19 24.93
CA GLU A 131 6.08 8.43 26.16
C GLU A 131 7.43 7.79 26.44
N SER A 132 8.04 7.24 25.39
CA SER A 132 9.34 6.64 25.56
C SER A 132 10.37 7.65 26.01
N ASN A 133 10.33 8.83 25.43
CA ASN A 133 11.25 9.89 25.82
C ASN A 133 11.06 10.29 27.26
N ASN A 134 9.81 10.37 27.67
CA ASN A 134 9.52 10.75 29.05
C ASN A 134 10.07 9.73 30.02
N GLN A 135 9.88 8.46 29.70
CA GLN A 135 10.39 7.42 30.57
C GLN A 135 11.90 7.47 30.67
N SER A 136 12.53 7.67 29.54
CA SER A 136 13.99 7.76 29.56
C SER A 136 14.47 8.89 30.45
N THR A 137 13.78 10.01 30.34
CA THR A 137 14.16 11.16 31.13
C THR A 137 14.00 10.89 32.63
N GLU A 138 12.93 10.22 32.96
CA GLU A 138 12.68 9.91 34.37
C GLU A 138 13.74 8.94 34.91
N GLU A 139 14.11 7.99 34.11
CA GLU A 139 15.10 7.04 34.56
C GLU A 139 16.45 7.72 34.82
N ASN A 140 16.76 8.71 34.03
CA ASN A 140 18.04 9.39 34.18
C ASN A 140 18.07 10.26 35.42
N GLN A 141 16.95 10.57 35.98
CA GLN A 141 16.92 11.34 37.21
C GLN A 141 17.02 10.43 38.40
#